data_86e94c0320433eb7ae073dea092169d1
#
_entry.id   86e94c0320433eb7ae073dea092169d1
#
_cell.length_a   1.000
_cell.length_b   1.000
_cell.length_c   1.000
_cell.angle_alpha   90.00
_cell.angle_beta   90.00
_cell.angle_gamma   90.00
#
_symmetry.space_group_name_H-M   'P 1'
#
loop_
_entity.id
_entity.type
_entity.pdbx_description
1 polymer ?
#
loop_
_entity_poly.entity_id
_entity_poly.type
_entity_poly.pdbx_seq_one_letter_code
_entity_poly.pdbx_strand_id
1 'polypeptide(L)'
;GCLAAPGDAVLLHSPTYIGFTHTLEDNGYRIVHSPLVQDENGVWRMDYADMDRKCKENHIHAAIFCSPHNPCGRVWERWEIEKAMDVYRENGVTVISDEIWSDIILGGHKHIPTQSVSEDARQRTIALYAPSKTFNLAGLIGSYHIIYNKTLRDRVAARSEKTHYNEMNVLSMHALLGAYTPEGCAWVDELCAVLAGNIDFACNYIKTRFDGVEVTKPE
;
A
#
# COMPACT_ATOMS: atom_id res chain seq x y z
N GLY A 1 0.37 -9.80 14.56
CA GLY A 1 0.08 -10.26 15.91
C GLY A 1 -1.31 -9.96 16.45
N CYS A 2 -2.07 -8.98 15.90
CA CYS A 2 -3.47 -8.74 16.31
C CYS A 2 -4.50 -9.30 15.31
N LEU A 3 -4.08 -9.69 14.11
CA LEU A 3 -4.94 -10.24 13.04
C LEU A 3 -4.67 -11.71 12.76
N ALA A 4 -3.43 -12.13 12.94
CA ALA A 4 -2.95 -13.47 12.64
C ALA A 4 -1.93 -13.91 13.69
N ALA A 5 -1.73 -15.22 13.84
CA ALA A 5 -0.72 -15.84 14.68
C ALA A 5 0.49 -16.30 13.85
N PRO A 6 1.68 -16.46 14.45
CA PRO A 6 2.80 -17.11 13.77
C PRO A 6 2.39 -18.48 13.19
N GLY A 7 2.77 -18.73 11.93
CA GLY A 7 2.33 -19.90 11.16
C GLY A 7 1.13 -19.64 10.26
N ASP A 8 0.32 -18.64 10.53
CA ASP A 8 -0.78 -18.26 9.65
C ASP A 8 -0.26 -17.70 8.32
N ALA A 9 -1.07 -17.84 7.27
CA ALA A 9 -0.75 -17.33 5.95
C ALA A 9 -1.29 -15.89 5.76
N VAL A 10 -0.47 -15.05 5.14
CA VAL A 10 -0.82 -13.68 4.74
C VAL A 10 -0.67 -13.55 3.23
N LEU A 11 -1.67 -12.98 2.58
CA LEU A 11 -1.66 -12.77 1.13
C LEU A 11 -0.95 -11.47 0.78
N LEU A 12 -0.04 -11.55 -0.20
CA LEU A 12 0.64 -10.43 -0.84
C LEU A 12 0.45 -10.49 -2.36
N HIS A 13 0.39 -9.34 -3.02
CA HIS A 13 0.53 -9.26 -4.48
C HIS A 13 2.01 -9.21 -4.85
N SER A 14 2.45 -10.03 -5.82
CA SER A 14 3.83 -9.99 -6.31
C SER A 14 3.92 -9.43 -7.73
N PRO A 15 5.01 -8.69 -8.08
CA PRO A 15 6.12 -8.32 -7.19
C PRO A 15 5.65 -7.44 -6.04
N THR A 16 6.35 -7.49 -4.91
CA THR A 16 5.96 -6.77 -3.69
C THR A 16 7.12 -6.01 -3.06
N TYR A 17 6.81 -5.06 -2.20
CA TYR A 17 7.83 -4.38 -1.41
C TYR A 17 8.51 -5.35 -0.44
N ILE A 18 9.84 -5.39 -0.48
CA ILE A 18 10.66 -6.35 0.29
C ILE A 18 10.44 -6.23 1.81
N GLY A 19 10.09 -5.05 2.32
CA GLY A 19 9.81 -4.83 3.72
C GLY A 19 8.59 -5.62 4.23
N PHE A 20 7.60 -5.90 3.38
CA PHE A 20 6.48 -6.77 3.76
C PHE A 20 6.96 -8.21 3.94
N THR A 21 7.79 -8.71 3.00
CA THR A 21 8.35 -10.05 3.04
C THR A 21 9.15 -10.25 4.31
N HIS A 22 10.16 -9.41 4.57
CA HIS A 22 10.99 -9.50 5.77
C HIS A 22 10.16 -9.41 7.05
N THR A 23 9.22 -8.45 7.13
CA THR A 23 8.38 -8.30 8.31
C THR A 23 7.54 -9.55 8.59
N LEU A 24 7.01 -10.19 7.56
CA LEU A 24 6.21 -11.39 7.73
C LEU A 24 7.08 -12.60 8.11
N GLU A 25 8.18 -12.81 7.42
CA GLU A 25 9.11 -13.93 7.67
C GLU A 25 9.74 -13.85 9.06
N ASP A 26 10.26 -12.68 9.45
CA ASP A 26 10.89 -12.44 10.74
C ASP A 26 9.93 -12.64 11.93
N ASN A 27 8.62 -12.50 11.69
CA ASN A 27 7.58 -12.73 12.68
C ASN A 27 6.90 -14.10 12.54
N GLY A 28 7.44 -14.99 11.70
CA GLY A 28 7.01 -16.38 11.55
C GLY A 28 5.68 -16.56 10.80
N TYR A 29 5.26 -15.60 9.98
CA TYR A 29 4.10 -15.75 9.11
C TYR A 29 4.49 -16.43 7.79
N ARG A 30 3.57 -17.18 7.24
CA ARG A 30 3.71 -17.78 5.91
C ARG A 30 3.18 -16.80 4.85
N ILE A 31 3.94 -16.59 3.78
CA ILE A 31 3.55 -15.70 2.69
C ILE A 31 2.89 -16.51 1.59
N VAL A 32 1.75 -16.02 1.10
CA VAL A 32 1.07 -16.52 -0.09
C VAL A 32 1.02 -15.40 -1.12
N HIS A 33 1.68 -15.60 -2.25
CA HIS A 33 1.71 -14.62 -3.33
C HIS A 33 0.55 -14.82 -4.30
N SER A 34 -0.17 -13.74 -4.63
CA SER A 34 -1.02 -13.62 -5.81
C SER A 34 -0.31 -12.73 -6.82
N PRO A 35 0.30 -13.29 -7.87
CA PRO A 35 1.04 -12.52 -8.85
C PRO A 35 0.15 -11.54 -9.59
N LEU A 36 0.66 -10.32 -9.79
CA LEU A 36 0.08 -9.39 -10.74
C LEU A 36 0.34 -9.89 -12.16
N VAL A 37 -0.58 -9.60 -13.06
CA VAL A 37 -0.48 -9.92 -14.47
C VAL A 37 -0.51 -8.63 -15.29
N GLN A 38 0.12 -8.62 -16.46
CA GLN A 38 0.00 -7.50 -17.38
C GLN A 38 -1.17 -7.76 -18.34
N ASP A 39 -2.00 -6.75 -18.54
CA ASP A 39 -3.03 -6.78 -19.58
C ASP A 39 -2.43 -6.57 -20.99
N GLU A 40 -3.26 -6.58 -22.01
CA GLU A 40 -2.86 -6.40 -23.42
C GLU A 40 -2.12 -5.08 -23.69
N ASN A 41 -2.28 -4.09 -22.81
CA ASN A 41 -1.62 -2.78 -22.89
C ASN A 41 -0.36 -2.70 -22.01
N GLY A 42 0.04 -3.80 -21.37
CA GLY A 42 1.18 -3.85 -20.45
C GLY A 42 0.91 -3.24 -19.08
N VAL A 43 -0.37 -2.99 -18.74
CA VAL A 43 -0.76 -2.44 -17.44
C VAL A 43 -0.86 -3.58 -16.41
N TRP A 44 -0.22 -3.40 -15.27
CA TRP A 44 -0.29 -4.36 -14.18
C TRP A 44 -1.69 -4.44 -13.57
N ARG A 45 -2.23 -5.65 -13.46
CA ARG A 45 -3.58 -5.94 -12.95
C ARG A 45 -3.53 -7.03 -11.88
N MET A 46 -4.49 -7.01 -10.97
CA MET A 46 -4.71 -8.10 -10.02
C MET A 46 -5.45 -9.26 -10.70
N ASP A 47 -5.04 -10.48 -10.42
CA ASP A 47 -5.79 -11.69 -10.79
C ASP A 47 -6.77 -12.07 -9.67
N TYR A 48 -7.99 -11.59 -9.77
CA TYR A 48 -9.03 -11.77 -8.74
C TYR A 48 -9.42 -13.23 -8.55
N ALA A 49 -9.35 -14.06 -9.61
CA ALA A 49 -9.63 -15.47 -9.52
C ALA A 49 -8.53 -16.21 -8.75
N ASP A 50 -7.26 -15.85 -8.99
CA ASP A 50 -6.12 -16.38 -8.24
C ASP A 50 -6.17 -15.94 -6.78
N MET A 51 -6.52 -14.68 -6.50
CA MET A 51 -6.72 -14.18 -5.14
C MET A 51 -7.76 -15.01 -4.39
N ASP A 52 -8.94 -15.21 -4.96
CA ASP A 52 -10.04 -15.97 -4.35
C ASP A 52 -9.63 -17.43 -4.08
N ARG A 53 -9.06 -18.09 -5.09
CA ARG A 53 -8.55 -19.45 -4.96
C ARG A 53 -7.53 -19.56 -3.82
N LYS A 54 -6.54 -18.68 -3.78
CA LYS A 54 -5.47 -18.70 -2.76
C LYS A 54 -5.99 -18.39 -1.37
N CYS A 55 -6.95 -17.48 -1.24
CA CYS A 55 -7.60 -17.22 0.03
C CYS A 55 -8.26 -18.48 0.60
N LYS A 56 -8.99 -19.24 -0.24
CA LYS A 56 -9.66 -20.48 0.16
C LYS A 56 -8.68 -21.62 0.47
N GLU A 57 -7.75 -21.89 -0.44
CA GLU A 57 -6.78 -22.99 -0.31
C GLU A 57 -5.85 -22.83 0.91
N ASN A 58 -5.53 -21.60 1.30
CA ASN A 58 -4.57 -21.32 2.36
C ASN A 58 -5.22 -20.77 3.65
N HIS A 59 -6.54 -20.69 3.71
CA HIS A 59 -7.28 -20.16 4.85
C HIS A 59 -6.78 -18.77 5.26
N ILE A 60 -6.68 -17.87 4.28
CA ILE A 60 -6.16 -16.51 4.49
C ILE A 60 -7.16 -15.68 5.31
N HIS A 61 -6.69 -15.07 6.39
CA HIS A 61 -7.46 -14.15 7.23
C HIS A 61 -6.92 -12.73 7.23
N ALA A 62 -5.73 -12.52 6.68
CA ALA A 62 -5.10 -11.22 6.55
C ALA A 62 -4.40 -11.07 5.20
N ALA A 63 -4.48 -9.88 4.61
CA ALA A 63 -3.75 -9.51 3.40
C ALA A 63 -3.09 -8.15 3.58
N ILE A 64 -1.95 -7.92 2.90
CA ILE A 64 -1.37 -6.59 2.75
C ILE A 64 -1.65 -6.13 1.32
N PHE A 65 -2.34 -5.01 1.22
CA PHE A 65 -2.73 -4.36 -0.03
C PHE A 65 -1.95 -3.06 -0.18
N CYS A 66 -1.05 -2.99 -1.15
CA CYS A 66 -0.23 -1.81 -1.41
C CYS A 66 -0.94 -0.91 -2.43
N SER A 67 -1.29 0.31 -2.04
CA SER A 67 -2.08 1.26 -2.85
C SER A 67 -1.65 2.70 -2.58
N PRO A 68 -0.89 3.34 -3.45
CA PRO A 68 -0.32 2.86 -4.74
C PRO A 68 0.65 1.70 -4.60
N HIS A 69 0.75 0.89 -5.65
CA HIS A 69 1.49 -0.37 -5.58
C HIS A 69 2.99 -0.20 -5.90
N ASN A 70 3.82 -0.56 -4.95
CA ASN A 70 5.27 -0.66 -5.08
C ASN A 70 5.69 -2.15 -5.19
N PRO A 71 6.46 -2.57 -6.22
CA PRO A 71 7.29 -1.74 -7.12
C PRO A 71 6.68 -1.41 -8.50
N CYS A 72 5.47 -1.86 -8.82
CA CYS A 72 4.93 -1.72 -10.17
C CYS A 72 4.52 -0.28 -10.53
N GLY A 73 4.46 0.64 -9.57
CA GLY A 73 4.08 2.02 -9.80
C GLY A 73 2.61 2.17 -10.25
N ARG A 74 1.73 1.29 -9.76
CA ARG A 74 0.30 1.33 -10.11
C ARG A 74 -0.51 2.16 -9.12
N VAL A 75 -1.31 3.06 -9.62
CA VAL A 75 -2.41 3.71 -8.90
C VAL A 75 -3.70 2.98 -9.25
N TRP A 76 -4.20 2.16 -8.31
CA TRP A 76 -5.38 1.33 -8.57
C TRP A 76 -6.62 2.18 -8.88
N GLU A 77 -7.34 1.81 -9.94
CA GLU A 77 -8.63 2.40 -10.26
C GLU A 77 -9.70 1.95 -9.25
N ARG A 78 -10.77 2.74 -9.09
CA ARG A 78 -11.86 2.42 -8.15
C ARG A 78 -12.40 0.99 -8.32
N TRP A 79 -12.69 0.61 -9.54
CA TRP A 79 -13.24 -0.71 -9.85
C TRP A 79 -12.26 -1.86 -9.50
N GLU A 80 -10.96 -1.62 -9.58
CA GLU A 80 -9.93 -2.60 -9.20
C GLU A 80 -9.94 -2.81 -7.68
N ILE A 81 -10.00 -1.72 -6.92
CA ILE A 81 -10.08 -1.78 -5.47
C ILE A 81 -11.40 -2.43 -5.04
N GLU A 82 -12.52 -2.05 -5.65
CA GLU A 82 -13.84 -2.66 -5.37
C GLU A 82 -13.82 -4.17 -5.57
N LYS A 83 -13.30 -4.65 -6.70
CA LYS A 83 -13.17 -6.10 -6.97
C LYS A 83 -12.26 -6.81 -5.98
N ALA A 84 -11.11 -6.22 -5.64
CA ALA A 84 -10.21 -6.80 -4.64
C ALA A 84 -10.91 -6.90 -3.27
N MET A 85 -11.61 -5.83 -2.86
CA MET A 85 -12.34 -5.80 -1.59
C MET A 85 -13.51 -6.78 -1.56
N ASP A 86 -14.17 -7.04 -2.70
CA ASP A 86 -15.19 -8.08 -2.82
C ASP A 86 -14.60 -9.47 -2.58
N VAL A 87 -13.46 -9.79 -3.17
CA VAL A 87 -12.75 -11.06 -2.91
C VAL A 87 -12.38 -11.20 -1.43
N TYR A 88 -11.84 -10.15 -0.82
CA TYR A 88 -11.51 -10.16 0.60
C TYR A 88 -12.75 -10.30 1.49
N ARG A 89 -13.86 -9.67 1.13
CA ARG A 89 -15.15 -9.81 1.83
C ARG A 89 -15.65 -11.24 1.79
N GLU A 90 -15.69 -11.85 0.63
CA GLU A 90 -16.20 -13.21 0.41
C GLU A 90 -15.38 -14.27 1.16
N ASN A 91 -14.10 -14.00 1.39
CA ASN A 91 -13.19 -14.88 2.12
C ASN A 91 -12.96 -14.48 3.59
N GLY A 92 -13.64 -13.47 4.11
CA GLY A 92 -13.50 -13.02 5.50
C GLY A 92 -12.12 -12.43 5.85
N VAL A 93 -11.41 -11.89 4.86
CA VAL A 93 -10.04 -11.38 5.00
C VAL A 93 -10.05 -9.95 5.55
N THR A 94 -9.26 -9.69 6.58
CA THR A 94 -8.93 -8.32 7.03
C THR A 94 -7.77 -7.77 6.22
N VAL A 95 -7.89 -6.53 5.76
CA VAL A 95 -6.91 -5.89 4.87
C VAL A 95 -6.06 -4.88 5.63
N ILE A 96 -4.75 -4.97 5.48
CA ILE A 96 -3.80 -3.91 5.83
C ILE A 96 -3.49 -3.17 4.53
N SER A 97 -4.03 -1.96 4.36
CA SER A 97 -3.78 -1.14 3.18
C SER A 97 -2.60 -0.22 3.46
N ASP A 98 -1.49 -0.45 2.78
CA ASP A 98 -0.34 0.44 2.82
C ASP A 98 -0.52 1.54 1.77
N GLU A 99 -0.87 2.73 2.25
CA GLU A 99 -1.15 3.91 1.44
C GLU A 99 -0.07 5.00 1.59
N ILE A 100 1.14 4.58 1.93
CA ILE A 100 2.26 5.50 2.22
C ILE A 100 2.67 6.38 1.02
N TRP A 101 2.32 5.97 -0.21
CA TRP A 101 2.59 6.70 -1.44
C TRP A 101 1.41 7.54 -1.94
N SER A 102 0.34 7.67 -1.15
CA SER A 102 -0.94 8.28 -1.55
C SER A 102 -0.86 9.71 -2.07
N ASP A 103 0.18 10.46 -1.68
CA ASP A 103 0.33 11.87 -2.06
C ASP A 103 1.26 12.07 -3.27
N ILE A 104 2.06 11.06 -3.66
CA ILE A 104 2.93 11.12 -4.83
C ILE A 104 2.26 10.36 -5.97
N ILE A 105 1.40 11.05 -6.69
CA ILE A 105 0.58 10.52 -7.79
C ILE A 105 0.87 11.31 -9.06
N LEU A 106 1.15 10.61 -10.14
CA LEU A 106 1.62 11.21 -11.38
C LEU A 106 0.62 11.01 -12.52
N GLY A 107 0.88 11.65 -13.67
CA GLY A 107 0.16 11.39 -14.91
C GLY A 107 -1.35 11.72 -14.89
N GLY A 108 -1.82 12.51 -13.94
CA GLY A 108 -3.25 12.85 -13.82
C GLY A 108 -4.10 11.77 -13.14
N HIS A 109 -3.48 10.70 -12.64
CA HIS A 109 -4.13 9.71 -11.79
C HIS A 109 -4.57 10.32 -10.46
N LYS A 110 -5.41 9.61 -9.72
CA LYS A 110 -5.85 10.03 -8.39
C LYS A 110 -5.86 8.83 -7.45
N HIS A 111 -5.21 9.00 -6.31
CA HIS A 111 -5.31 8.00 -5.24
C HIS A 111 -6.75 7.89 -4.74
N ILE A 112 -7.20 6.67 -4.56
CA ILE A 112 -8.51 6.35 -3.98
C ILE A 112 -8.24 5.56 -2.70
N PRO A 113 -8.54 6.12 -1.51
CA PRO A 113 -8.38 5.39 -0.27
C PRO A 113 -9.19 4.10 -0.29
N THR A 114 -8.56 2.98 0.03
CA THR A 114 -9.19 1.65 0.02
C THR A 114 -10.47 1.62 0.88
N GLN A 115 -10.48 2.34 1.99
CA GLN A 115 -11.62 2.45 2.89
C GLN A 115 -12.81 3.24 2.31
N SER A 116 -12.63 3.94 1.19
CA SER A 116 -13.66 4.81 0.59
C SER A 116 -14.57 4.11 -0.41
N VAL A 117 -14.22 2.89 -0.83
CA VAL A 117 -14.93 2.23 -1.94
C VAL A 117 -16.24 1.57 -1.51
N SER A 118 -16.36 1.15 -0.25
CA SER A 118 -17.61 0.60 0.31
C SER A 118 -17.61 0.64 1.84
N GLU A 119 -18.78 0.47 2.47
CA GLU A 119 -18.86 0.34 3.93
C GLU A 119 -18.14 -0.92 4.43
N ASP A 120 -18.25 -2.03 3.72
CA ASP A 120 -17.51 -3.24 4.07
C ASP A 120 -15.98 -3.00 4.01
N ALA A 121 -15.47 -2.36 2.96
CA ALA A 121 -14.06 -1.98 2.85
C ALA A 121 -13.62 -1.09 4.03
N ARG A 122 -14.45 -0.12 4.41
CA ARG A 122 -14.22 0.74 5.57
C ARG A 122 -14.06 -0.06 6.87
N GLN A 123 -14.88 -1.09 7.06
CA GLN A 123 -14.92 -1.87 8.31
C GLN A 123 -13.84 -2.95 8.38
N ARG A 124 -13.36 -3.47 7.24
CA ARG A 124 -12.34 -4.52 7.22
C ARG A 124 -10.91 -4.06 7.02
N THR A 125 -10.68 -2.75 6.76
CA THR A 125 -9.37 -2.22 6.41
C THR A 125 -8.72 -1.46 7.56
N ILE A 126 -7.43 -1.73 7.76
CA ILE A 126 -6.49 -0.92 8.52
C ILE A 126 -5.65 -0.16 7.49
N ALA A 127 -5.87 1.14 7.31
CA ALA A 127 -5.13 1.96 6.37
C ALA A 127 -3.93 2.62 7.06
N LEU A 128 -2.75 2.52 6.44
CA LEU A 128 -1.48 3.02 6.96
C LEU A 128 -0.98 4.18 6.10
N TYR A 129 -0.58 5.25 6.76
CA TYR A 129 -0.07 6.47 6.14
C TYR A 129 1.18 6.97 6.85
N ALA A 130 2.03 7.71 6.15
CA ALA A 130 3.16 8.40 6.77
C ALA A 130 3.63 9.59 5.92
N PRO A 131 4.17 10.65 6.52
CA PRO A 131 4.78 11.76 5.79
C PRO A 131 6.15 11.40 5.19
N SER A 132 6.66 10.22 5.50
CA SER A 132 8.05 9.83 5.23
C SER A 132 8.41 9.81 3.75
N LYS A 133 7.50 9.40 2.86
CA LYS A 133 7.71 9.39 1.41
C LYS A 133 7.38 10.74 0.81
N THR A 134 6.19 11.25 1.11
CA THR A 134 5.67 12.51 0.60
C THR A 134 6.63 13.68 0.85
N PHE A 135 7.17 13.79 2.06
CA PHE A 135 7.98 14.92 2.50
C PHE A 135 9.44 14.57 2.80
N ASN A 136 9.92 13.40 2.34
CA ASN A 136 11.30 12.94 2.56
C ASN A 136 11.70 12.90 4.05
N LEU A 137 10.80 12.45 4.91
CA LEU A 137 10.96 12.43 6.37
C LEU A 137 11.21 11.02 6.94
N ALA A 138 11.69 10.08 6.12
CA ALA A 138 11.85 8.67 6.53
C ALA A 138 12.73 8.50 7.78
N GLY A 139 13.76 9.31 7.94
CA GLY A 139 14.67 9.26 9.09
C GLY A 139 14.02 9.63 10.41
N LEU A 140 12.87 10.29 10.41
CA LEU A 140 12.13 10.68 11.62
C LEU A 140 11.18 9.59 12.13
N ILE A 141 10.98 8.52 11.37
CA ILE A 141 10.21 7.32 11.78
C ILE A 141 8.85 7.68 12.40
N GLY A 142 7.92 8.15 11.56
CA GLY A 142 6.57 8.48 12.00
C GLY A 142 5.54 7.96 11.02
N SER A 143 4.49 7.32 11.53
CA SER A 143 3.35 6.86 10.73
C SER A 143 2.06 6.98 11.52
N TYR A 144 0.94 6.97 10.84
CA TYR A 144 -0.38 6.90 11.46
C TYR A 144 -1.27 5.93 10.71
N HIS A 145 -2.32 5.49 11.38
CA HIS A 145 -3.28 4.57 10.80
C HIS A 145 -4.71 5.03 11.05
N ILE A 146 -5.59 4.68 10.12
CA ILE A 146 -7.02 4.96 10.20
C ILE A 146 -7.75 3.62 10.26
N ILE A 147 -8.52 3.41 11.32
CA ILE A 147 -9.29 2.18 11.55
C ILE A 147 -10.70 2.56 12.00
N TYR A 148 -11.70 2.37 11.14
CA TYR A 148 -13.09 2.68 11.46
C TYR A 148 -13.73 1.62 12.36
N ASN A 149 -13.43 0.35 12.13
CA ASN A 149 -13.94 -0.75 12.94
C ASN A 149 -13.40 -0.68 14.37
N LYS A 150 -14.30 -0.47 15.33
CA LYS A 150 -13.92 -0.34 16.74
C LYS A 150 -13.18 -1.56 17.28
N THR A 151 -13.62 -2.77 16.94
CA THR A 151 -12.99 -4.00 17.43
C THR A 151 -11.55 -4.15 16.89
N LEU A 152 -11.32 -3.85 15.60
CA LEU A 152 -9.97 -3.86 15.02
C LEU A 152 -9.10 -2.78 15.65
N ARG A 153 -9.64 -1.58 15.81
CA ARG A 153 -8.92 -0.45 16.44
C ARG A 153 -8.49 -0.77 17.87
N ASP A 154 -9.39 -1.31 18.67
CA ASP A 154 -9.09 -1.66 20.06
C ASP A 154 -8.01 -2.76 20.13
N ARG A 155 -8.03 -3.76 19.24
CA ARG A 155 -7.01 -4.80 19.14
C ARG A 155 -5.63 -4.22 18.76
N VAL A 156 -5.60 -3.32 17.78
CA VAL A 156 -4.36 -2.67 17.34
C VAL A 156 -3.82 -1.79 18.48
N ALA A 157 -4.66 -0.98 19.11
CA ALA A 157 -4.28 -0.11 20.24
C ALA A 157 -3.68 -0.93 21.39
N ALA A 158 -4.37 -1.98 21.85
CA ALA A 158 -3.88 -2.85 22.91
C ALA A 158 -2.55 -3.56 22.59
N ARG A 159 -2.32 -3.87 21.31
CA ARG A 159 -1.03 -4.46 20.89
C ARG A 159 0.07 -3.41 20.84
N SER A 160 -0.22 -2.24 20.28
CA SER A 160 0.72 -1.12 20.19
C SER A 160 1.20 -0.66 21.57
N GLU A 161 0.29 -0.58 22.53
CA GLU A 161 0.61 -0.24 23.92
C GLU A 161 1.62 -1.24 24.54
N LYS A 162 1.40 -2.55 24.32
CA LYS A 162 2.30 -3.60 24.82
C LYS A 162 3.69 -3.60 24.18
N THR A 163 3.81 -3.06 22.98
CA THR A 163 5.07 -3.01 22.23
C THR A 163 5.68 -1.61 22.23
N HIS A 164 5.05 -0.66 22.88
CA HIS A 164 5.44 0.75 22.92
C HIS A 164 5.51 1.42 21.53
N TYR A 165 4.66 0.96 20.59
CA TYR A 165 4.49 1.54 19.26
C TYR A 165 3.23 2.41 19.14
N ASN A 166 2.79 2.98 20.26
CA ASN A 166 1.58 3.78 20.38
C ASN A 166 1.82 5.29 20.33
N GLU A 167 3.07 5.71 20.36
CA GLU A 167 3.42 7.13 20.40
C GLU A 167 4.51 7.46 19.36
N MET A 168 4.33 8.60 18.71
CA MET A 168 5.32 9.17 17.80
C MET A 168 6.30 10.02 18.64
N ASN A 169 7.58 10.01 18.30
CA ASN A 169 8.52 10.92 18.96
C ASN A 169 8.18 12.38 18.62
N VAL A 170 8.59 13.31 19.50
CA VAL A 170 8.22 14.73 19.41
C VAL A 170 8.64 15.36 18.08
N LEU A 171 9.84 15.06 17.58
CA LEU A 171 10.33 15.61 16.31
C LEU A 171 9.49 15.14 15.13
N SER A 172 9.16 13.84 15.09
CA SER A 172 8.29 13.26 14.05
C SER A 172 6.89 13.86 14.07
N MET A 173 6.34 14.10 15.26
CA MET A 173 5.03 14.73 15.41
C MET A 173 5.02 16.16 14.86
N HIS A 174 6.01 16.97 15.23
CA HIS A 174 6.13 18.35 14.74
C HIS A 174 6.44 18.40 13.24
N ALA A 175 7.26 17.49 12.74
CA ALA A 175 7.52 17.38 11.30
C ALA A 175 6.25 17.02 10.52
N LEU A 176 5.42 16.09 11.02
CA LEU A 176 4.14 15.75 10.40
C LEU A 176 3.21 16.97 10.38
N LEU A 177 3.06 17.68 11.49
CA LEU A 177 2.22 18.88 11.57
C LEU A 177 2.71 20.00 10.64
N GLY A 178 4.03 20.20 10.54
CA GLY A 178 4.61 21.19 9.65
C GLY A 178 4.57 20.81 8.17
N ALA A 179 4.59 19.52 7.86
CA ALA A 179 4.55 19.02 6.49
C ALA A 179 3.16 19.15 5.86
N TYR A 180 2.10 18.76 6.57
CA TYR A 180 0.73 18.81 6.08
C TYR A 180 0.10 20.19 6.26
N THR A 181 0.76 21.19 5.69
CA THR A 181 0.29 22.59 5.59
C THR A 181 -0.02 22.92 4.12
N PRO A 182 -0.73 24.02 3.81
CA PRO A 182 -0.90 24.46 2.45
C PRO A 182 0.41 24.63 1.67
N GLU A 183 1.45 25.13 2.31
CA GLU A 183 2.79 25.28 1.74
C GLU A 183 3.45 23.93 1.46
N GLY A 184 3.30 22.98 2.39
CA GLY A 184 3.78 21.59 2.20
C GLY A 184 3.05 20.88 1.05
N CYS A 185 1.75 21.06 0.92
CA CYS A 185 0.97 20.53 -0.20
C CYS A 185 1.44 21.12 -1.54
N ALA A 186 1.65 22.43 -1.61
CA ALA A 186 2.18 23.09 -2.80
C ALA A 186 3.57 22.58 -3.19
N TRP A 187 4.43 22.32 -2.21
CA TRP A 187 5.74 21.71 -2.44
C TRP A 187 5.62 20.29 -3.02
N VAL A 188 4.66 19.48 -2.57
CA VAL A 188 4.39 18.13 -3.14
C VAL A 188 3.93 18.23 -4.59
N ASP A 189 3.08 19.20 -4.93
CA ASP A 189 2.62 19.42 -6.31
C ASP A 189 3.82 19.74 -7.24
N GLU A 190 4.73 20.62 -6.80
CA GLU A 190 5.97 20.92 -7.51
C GLU A 190 6.87 19.68 -7.63
N LEU A 191 7.03 18.91 -6.57
CA LEU A 191 7.80 17.65 -6.58
C LEU A 191 7.22 16.68 -7.59
N CYS A 192 5.91 16.47 -7.60
CA CYS A 192 5.23 15.58 -8.55
C CYS A 192 5.48 16.00 -10.01
N ALA A 193 5.49 17.30 -10.29
CA ALA A 193 5.80 17.82 -11.63
C ALA A 193 7.26 17.50 -12.04
N VAL A 194 8.23 17.69 -11.14
CA VAL A 194 9.64 17.33 -11.37
C VAL A 194 9.80 15.82 -11.57
N LEU A 195 9.16 15.01 -10.72
CA LEU A 195 9.22 13.55 -10.82
C LEU A 195 8.62 13.04 -12.15
N ALA A 196 7.50 13.61 -12.57
CA ALA A 196 6.90 13.27 -13.87
C ALA A 196 7.87 13.51 -15.03
N GLY A 197 8.55 14.67 -15.04
CA GLY A 197 9.57 14.97 -16.04
C GLY A 197 10.75 14.01 -16.01
N ASN A 198 11.24 13.65 -14.81
CA ASN A 198 12.34 12.69 -14.64
C ASN A 198 11.94 11.29 -15.13
N ILE A 199 10.72 10.85 -14.86
CA ILE A 199 10.20 9.56 -15.31
C ILE A 199 10.07 9.53 -16.83
N ASP A 200 9.54 10.59 -17.43
CA ASP A 200 9.44 10.69 -18.88
C ASP A 200 10.81 10.63 -19.54
N PHE A 201 11.79 11.35 -19.00
CA PHE A 201 13.16 11.28 -19.46
C PHE A 201 13.72 9.86 -19.34
N ALA A 202 13.61 9.23 -18.16
CA ALA A 202 14.16 7.90 -17.90
C ALA A 202 13.51 6.82 -18.81
N CYS A 203 12.18 6.82 -18.91
CA CYS A 203 11.46 5.88 -19.77
C CYS A 203 11.85 6.03 -21.24
N ASN A 204 11.94 7.28 -21.73
CA ASN A 204 12.35 7.54 -23.11
C ASN A 204 13.82 7.15 -23.34
N TYR A 205 14.71 7.44 -22.42
CA TYR A 205 16.12 7.06 -22.50
C TYR A 205 16.28 5.55 -22.56
N ILE A 206 15.60 4.80 -21.70
CA ILE A 206 15.64 3.32 -21.69
C ILE A 206 15.14 2.78 -23.03
N LYS A 207 13.97 3.22 -23.50
CA LYS A 207 13.37 2.76 -24.77
C LYS A 207 14.23 3.03 -25.98
N THR A 208 15.02 4.09 -25.96
CA THR A 208 15.84 4.53 -27.13
C THR A 208 17.29 4.05 -27.09
N ARG A 209 17.79 3.60 -25.94
CA ARG A 209 19.22 3.28 -25.75
C ARG A 209 19.49 1.84 -25.35
N PHE A 210 18.49 1.09 -24.90
CA PHE A 210 18.66 -0.29 -24.45
C PHE A 210 17.83 -1.23 -25.30
N ASP A 211 18.48 -2.12 -26.04
CA ASP A 211 17.82 -3.15 -26.83
C ASP A 211 17.32 -4.28 -25.91
N GLY A 212 16.10 -4.74 -26.14
CA GLY A 212 15.50 -5.86 -25.40
C GLY A 212 15.10 -5.54 -23.94
N VAL A 213 15.07 -4.27 -23.57
CA VAL A 213 14.61 -3.82 -22.25
C VAL A 213 13.24 -3.16 -22.36
N GLU A 214 12.30 -3.65 -21.59
CA GLU A 214 10.96 -3.06 -21.44
C GLU A 214 10.88 -2.25 -20.15
N VAL A 215 10.17 -1.15 -20.19
CA VAL A 215 9.90 -0.32 -19.03
C VAL A 215 8.44 0.09 -18.99
N THR A 216 7.80 -0.14 -17.84
CA THR A 216 6.45 0.36 -17.56
C THR A 216 6.56 1.73 -16.89
N LYS A 217 5.83 2.71 -17.42
CA LYS A 217 5.80 4.04 -16.82
C LYS A 217 4.97 3.99 -15.54
N PRO A 218 5.51 4.43 -14.38
CA PRO A 218 4.74 4.53 -13.15
C PRO A 218 3.70 5.67 -13.21
N GLU A 219 2.66 5.53 -12.42
CA GLU A 219 1.48 6.41 -12.32
C GLU A 219 1.49 7.34 -11.12
#